data_315a0799f0962405a5747e944ccc503e
#
_entry.id   315a0799f0962405a5747e944ccc503e
#
_cell.length_a   1.000
_cell.length_b   1.000
_cell.length_c   1.000
_cell.angle_alpha   90.00
_cell.angle_beta   90.00
_cell.angle_gamma   90.00
#
_symmetry.space_group_name_H-M   'P 1'
#
loop_
_entity.id
_entity.type
_entity.pdbx_description
1 polymer ?
#
loop_
_entity_poly.entity_id
_entity_poly.type
_entity_poly.pdbx_seq_one_letter_code
_entity_poly.pdbx_strand_id
1 'polypeptide(L)'
;MKQTIFITLSVMVFIIFLYSFTRKPAASASEGKNGLDNAIQLAIYYIQNSTRENGRFVYHSNVNPEIKYRDVKYNALRHAGTLYSMYLCERVLNDNTLREKRYLASKYFVENYVKQISPDMYAVVSKPSEEKLEYPQAKVGGTGLALIGLSNLYPEGKIDLKILRGLGNFTVYMQKPDGSFYSKYNVPQREKDDKFVSLYYPGEVAYGLLFLYEVDPDKKWLETSKKALLYLANSRKDAGLNVPFDHWAMLATKKLFETPDNGLTEEQKVLLQKHAEQMANYILPKQITDKGNTYRGGFVENVRLCSIGTIMEGLVAIYYCTDDKKLKEKILKALNLGTDFLSRFQVKDGERRGGIPTDAYWKLSNSNDKSKVIRIDNVQHVLSAWITYGQISAEKE
;
A
#
# COMPACT_ATOMS: atom_id res chain seq x y z
N MET A 1 -36.74 -16.23 -11.71
CA MET A 1 -36.20 -15.77 -12.99
C MET A 1 -35.32 -14.49 -12.90
N LYS A 2 -34.99 -13.96 -11.73
CA LYS A 2 -34.12 -12.75 -11.58
C LYS A 2 -32.69 -13.01 -11.04
N GLN A 3 -32.39 -14.23 -10.65
CA GLN A 3 -31.06 -14.60 -10.14
C GLN A 3 -30.06 -15.05 -11.20
N THR A 4 -30.50 -15.43 -12.39
CA THR A 4 -29.63 -15.97 -13.46
C THR A 4 -28.98 -14.87 -14.30
N ILE A 5 -29.44 -13.63 -14.24
CA ILE A 5 -28.91 -12.50 -15.06
C ILE A 5 -27.67 -11.86 -14.40
N PHE A 6 -27.53 -11.91 -13.08
CA PHE A 6 -26.37 -11.32 -12.39
C PHE A 6 -25.08 -12.13 -12.53
N ILE A 7 -25.20 -13.45 -12.68
CA ILE A 7 -24.02 -14.33 -12.84
C ILE A 7 -23.41 -14.20 -14.24
N THR A 8 -24.23 -13.94 -15.26
CA THR A 8 -23.77 -13.79 -16.65
C THR A 8 -23.01 -12.48 -16.91
N LEU A 9 -23.35 -11.39 -16.24
CA LEU A 9 -22.63 -10.12 -16.41
C LEU A 9 -21.24 -10.15 -15.75
N SER A 10 -21.11 -10.78 -14.58
CA SER A 10 -19.81 -10.93 -13.90
C SER A 10 -18.83 -11.81 -14.68
N VAL A 11 -19.32 -12.86 -15.33
CA VAL A 11 -18.51 -13.77 -16.15
C VAL A 11 -18.08 -13.09 -17.45
N MET A 12 -18.93 -12.24 -18.06
CA MET A 12 -18.59 -11.53 -19.30
C MET A 12 -17.50 -10.46 -19.10
N VAL A 13 -17.51 -9.75 -17.97
CA VAL A 13 -16.44 -8.80 -17.62
C VAL A 13 -15.13 -9.55 -17.35
N PHE A 14 -15.17 -10.76 -16.77
CA PHE A 14 -13.99 -11.59 -16.52
C PHE A 14 -13.36 -12.12 -17.82
N ILE A 15 -14.17 -12.47 -18.83
CA ILE A 15 -13.69 -13.00 -20.12
C ILE A 15 -13.06 -11.88 -20.97
N ILE A 16 -13.57 -10.65 -20.91
CA ILE A 16 -12.97 -9.50 -21.62
C ILE A 16 -11.60 -9.16 -21.02
N PHE A 17 -11.40 -9.36 -19.71
CA PHE A 17 -10.11 -9.12 -19.04
C PHE A 17 -9.03 -10.15 -19.42
N LEU A 18 -9.40 -11.41 -19.70
CA LEU A 18 -8.47 -12.47 -20.12
C LEU A 18 -8.09 -12.35 -21.61
N TYR A 19 -8.94 -11.73 -22.45
CA TYR A 19 -8.68 -11.63 -23.91
C TYR A 19 -7.73 -10.50 -24.29
N SER A 20 -7.54 -9.48 -23.43
CA SER A 20 -6.61 -8.36 -23.70
C SER A 20 -5.13 -8.70 -23.47
N PHE A 21 -4.82 -9.81 -22.77
CA PHE A 21 -3.42 -10.21 -22.51
C PHE A 21 -2.79 -11.09 -23.60
N THR A 22 -3.53 -11.51 -24.63
CA THR A 22 -3.02 -12.43 -25.66
C THR A 22 -2.71 -11.78 -27.04
N ARG A 23 -2.93 -10.47 -27.22
CA ARG A 23 -2.59 -9.78 -28.48
C ARG A 23 -1.15 -9.25 -28.45
N LYS A 24 -0.34 -9.64 -29.45
CA LYS A 24 1.00 -9.07 -29.72
C LYS A 24 0.89 -7.58 -30.03
N PRO A 25 1.65 -6.69 -29.35
CA PRO A 25 1.59 -5.25 -29.58
C PRO A 25 2.51 -4.77 -30.71
N ALA A 26 2.22 -3.58 -31.22
CA ALA A 26 3.02 -2.87 -32.21
C ALA A 26 4.34 -2.32 -31.62
N ALA A 27 5.41 -2.27 -32.40
CA ALA A 27 6.80 -2.20 -31.98
C ALA A 27 7.28 -0.94 -31.19
N SER A 28 6.53 0.15 -31.04
CA SER A 28 7.01 1.35 -30.33
C SER A 28 6.42 1.57 -28.92
N ALA A 29 5.29 0.95 -28.61
CA ALA A 29 4.73 0.89 -27.24
C ALA A 29 5.34 -0.26 -26.42
N SER A 30 6.04 -1.19 -27.08
CA SER A 30 6.54 -2.45 -26.51
C SER A 30 7.76 -2.32 -25.59
N GLU A 31 8.67 -1.37 -25.84
CA GLU A 31 9.90 -1.26 -25.04
C GLU A 31 9.64 -0.72 -23.60
N GLY A 32 8.77 0.25 -23.44
CA GLY A 32 8.40 0.79 -22.13
C GLY A 32 7.60 -0.22 -21.29
N LYS A 33 6.66 -0.94 -21.91
CA LYS A 33 5.85 -1.97 -21.25
C LYS A 33 6.70 -3.17 -20.84
N ASN A 34 7.56 -3.65 -21.72
CA ASN A 34 8.52 -4.72 -21.45
C ASN A 34 9.48 -4.34 -20.30
N GLY A 35 9.87 -3.07 -20.18
CA GLY A 35 10.73 -2.57 -19.12
C GLY A 35 10.03 -2.58 -17.74
N LEU A 36 8.77 -2.16 -17.68
CA LEU A 36 7.97 -2.16 -16.45
C LEU A 36 7.65 -3.59 -16.00
N ASP A 37 7.21 -4.46 -16.92
CA ASP A 37 6.90 -5.85 -16.62
C ASP A 37 8.12 -6.59 -16.05
N ASN A 38 9.29 -6.38 -16.63
CA ASN A 38 10.53 -6.95 -16.12
C ASN A 38 10.88 -6.42 -14.72
N ALA A 39 10.69 -5.12 -14.46
CA ALA A 39 10.94 -4.54 -13.14
C ALA A 39 9.99 -5.11 -12.07
N ILE A 40 8.72 -5.33 -12.43
CA ILE A 40 7.71 -6.00 -11.58
C ILE A 40 8.14 -7.44 -11.29
N GLN A 41 8.49 -8.22 -12.30
CA GLN A 41 8.90 -9.62 -12.14
C GLN A 41 10.13 -9.75 -11.22
N LEU A 42 11.12 -8.88 -11.39
CA LEU A 42 12.29 -8.83 -10.51
C LEU A 42 11.91 -8.50 -9.05
N ALA A 43 11.01 -7.54 -8.82
CA ALA A 43 10.56 -7.19 -7.47
C ALA A 43 9.78 -8.34 -6.81
N ILE A 44 8.93 -9.05 -7.57
CA ILE A 44 8.24 -10.26 -7.11
C ILE A 44 9.24 -11.35 -6.73
N TYR A 45 10.22 -11.61 -7.59
CA TYR A 45 11.29 -12.55 -7.29
C TYR A 45 11.99 -12.21 -5.97
N TYR A 46 12.31 -10.94 -5.73
CA TYR A 46 12.92 -10.50 -4.48
C TYR A 46 12.03 -10.80 -3.26
N ILE A 47 10.73 -10.49 -3.32
CA ILE A 47 9.78 -10.75 -2.22
C ILE A 47 9.66 -12.26 -1.96
N GLN A 48 9.52 -13.08 -3.01
CA GLN A 48 9.45 -14.54 -2.88
C GLN A 48 10.68 -15.11 -2.16
N ASN A 49 11.89 -14.69 -2.57
CA ASN A 49 13.15 -15.14 -1.95
C ASN A 49 13.39 -14.53 -0.57
N SER A 50 12.79 -13.39 -0.26
CA SER A 50 12.82 -12.78 1.07
C SER A 50 11.81 -13.42 2.03
N THR A 51 10.88 -14.25 1.55
CA THR A 51 9.91 -14.98 2.39
C THR A 51 10.51 -16.31 2.82
N ARG A 52 10.84 -16.42 4.11
CA ARG A 52 11.38 -17.65 4.72
C ARG A 52 10.34 -18.78 4.73
N GLU A 53 10.78 -20.01 4.98
CA GLU A 53 9.91 -21.18 5.08
C GLU A 53 8.82 -21.03 6.16
N ASN A 54 9.12 -20.36 7.26
CA ASN A 54 8.14 -20.06 8.31
C ASN A 54 7.25 -18.86 8.02
N GLY A 55 7.38 -18.20 6.87
CA GLY A 55 6.60 -17.03 6.47
C GLY A 55 7.13 -15.67 6.96
N ARG A 56 8.17 -15.63 7.82
CA ARG A 56 8.82 -14.37 8.21
C ARG A 56 9.65 -13.83 7.06
N PHE A 57 9.55 -12.52 6.79
CA PHE A 57 10.40 -11.90 5.78
C PHE A 57 11.84 -11.69 6.25
N VAL A 58 12.79 -11.73 5.32
CA VAL A 58 14.11 -11.12 5.50
C VAL A 58 13.91 -9.61 5.50
N TYR A 59 13.90 -9.00 6.70
CA TYR A 59 13.47 -7.61 6.89
C TYR A 59 14.46 -6.59 6.31
N HIS A 60 15.76 -6.83 6.50
CA HIS A 60 16.85 -6.05 5.95
C HIS A 60 17.81 -6.95 5.19
N SER A 61 18.25 -6.50 4.04
CA SER A 61 19.41 -7.02 3.32
C SER A 61 20.26 -5.85 2.80
N ASN A 62 21.39 -6.14 2.17
CA ASN A 62 22.22 -5.14 1.54
C ASN A 62 22.47 -5.53 0.08
N VAL A 63 22.67 -4.54 -0.81
CA VAL A 63 23.06 -4.80 -2.20
C VAL A 63 24.33 -5.66 -2.24
N ASN A 64 25.30 -5.41 -1.35
CA ASN A 64 26.43 -6.30 -1.13
C ASN A 64 25.97 -7.51 -0.28
N PRO A 65 25.95 -8.74 -0.81
CA PRO A 65 25.50 -9.93 -0.11
C PRO A 65 26.40 -10.35 1.07
N GLU A 66 27.65 -9.89 1.12
CA GLU A 66 28.57 -10.14 2.23
C GLU A 66 28.16 -9.44 3.52
N ILE A 67 27.41 -8.34 3.41
CA ILE A 67 26.88 -7.60 4.57
C ILE A 67 25.65 -8.30 5.10
N LYS A 68 25.79 -8.91 6.28
CA LYS A 68 24.68 -9.60 6.97
C LYS A 68 24.12 -8.74 8.09
N TYR A 69 22.80 -8.62 8.16
CA TYR A 69 22.12 -7.96 9.27
C TYR A 69 21.63 -8.98 10.28
N ARG A 70 21.80 -8.66 11.58
CA ARG A 70 21.17 -9.45 12.64
C ARG A 70 19.65 -9.27 12.56
N ASP A 71 18.92 -10.36 12.70
CA ASP A 71 17.46 -10.43 12.57
C ASP A 71 16.73 -9.96 13.86
N VAL A 72 17.27 -8.92 14.50
CA VAL A 72 16.79 -8.40 15.79
C VAL A 72 15.78 -7.25 15.66
N LYS A 73 15.67 -6.67 14.46
CA LYS A 73 14.71 -5.59 14.20
C LYS A 73 13.67 -6.09 13.20
N TYR A 74 12.42 -5.94 13.57
CA TYR A 74 11.30 -6.28 12.72
C TYR A 74 10.18 -5.28 12.94
N ASN A 75 9.30 -5.09 11.96
CA ASN A 75 8.17 -4.20 12.12
C ASN A 75 6.92 -4.84 11.54
N ALA A 76 5.93 -5.06 12.40
CA ALA A 76 4.68 -5.73 12.04
C ALA A 76 3.89 -4.95 10.97
N LEU A 77 3.91 -3.59 11.01
CA LEU A 77 3.23 -2.76 10.01
C LEU A 77 3.78 -3.02 8.60
N ARG A 78 5.10 -3.10 8.48
CA ARG A 78 5.75 -3.35 7.17
C ARG A 78 5.52 -4.78 6.68
N HIS A 79 5.42 -5.74 7.60
CA HIS A 79 4.99 -7.09 7.24
C HIS A 79 3.58 -7.05 6.62
N ALA A 80 2.62 -6.43 7.30
CA ALA A 80 1.25 -6.30 6.80
C ALA A 80 1.17 -5.55 5.45
N GLY A 81 1.94 -4.46 5.29
CA GLY A 81 2.05 -3.75 4.01
C GLY A 81 2.61 -4.63 2.88
N THR A 82 3.57 -5.53 3.20
CA THR A 82 4.10 -6.47 2.20
C THR A 82 3.05 -7.51 1.78
N LEU A 83 2.19 -7.98 2.71
CA LEU A 83 1.06 -8.85 2.36
C LEU A 83 0.10 -8.18 1.37
N TYR A 84 -0.14 -6.88 1.51
CA TYR A 84 -0.94 -6.10 0.57
C TYR A 84 -0.34 -6.09 -0.84
N SER A 85 0.96 -5.79 -0.98
CA SER A 85 1.58 -5.79 -2.31
C SER A 85 1.59 -7.17 -2.96
N MET A 86 1.79 -8.24 -2.17
CA MET A 86 1.67 -9.64 -2.68
C MET A 86 0.27 -9.91 -3.19
N TYR A 87 -0.77 -9.50 -2.47
CA TYR A 87 -2.17 -9.62 -2.92
C TYR A 87 -2.45 -8.86 -4.22
N LEU A 88 -1.95 -7.62 -4.35
CA LEU A 88 -2.10 -6.86 -5.61
C LEU A 88 -1.48 -7.59 -6.80
N CYS A 89 -0.30 -8.18 -6.61
CA CYS A 89 0.38 -8.96 -7.64
C CYS A 89 -0.43 -10.20 -8.06
N GLU A 90 -1.01 -10.92 -7.09
CA GLU A 90 -1.83 -12.10 -7.39
C GLU A 90 -3.07 -11.78 -8.22
N ARG A 91 -3.66 -10.61 -8.03
CA ARG A 91 -4.80 -10.16 -8.84
C ARG A 91 -4.46 -9.94 -10.32
N VAL A 92 -3.20 -9.65 -10.61
CA VAL A 92 -2.74 -9.34 -11.97
C VAL A 92 -1.99 -10.52 -12.58
N LEU A 93 -1.27 -11.26 -11.75
CA LEU A 93 -0.38 -12.35 -12.17
C LEU A 93 -0.86 -13.65 -11.51
N ASN A 94 -1.13 -14.67 -12.30
CA ASN A 94 -1.50 -15.98 -11.77
C ASN A 94 -0.25 -16.76 -11.32
N ASP A 95 0.45 -16.27 -10.28
CA ASP A 95 1.68 -16.86 -9.74
C ASP A 95 1.38 -17.69 -8.49
N ASN A 96 1.38 -19.00 -8.62
CA ASN A 96 1.14 -19.93 -7.52
C ASN A 96 2.22 -19.85 -6.43
N THR A 97 3.49 -19.65 -6.80
CA THR A 97 4.59 -19.53 -5.83
C THR A 97 4.41 -18.30 -4.96
N LEU A 98 4.02 -17.18 -5.55
CA LEU A 98 3.73 -15.95 -4.80
C LEU A 98 2.54 -16.16 -3.84
N ARG A 99 1.48 -16.84 -4.30
CA ARG A 99 0.30 -17.17 -3.49
C ARG A 99 0.66 -18.03 -2.27
N GLU A 100 1.44 -19.08 -2.46
CA GLU A 100 1.90 -19.93 -1.36
C GLU A 100 2.75 -19.16 -0.35
N LYS A 101 3.67 -18.32 -0.82
CA LYS A 101 4.48 -17.45 0.03
C LYS A 101 3.63 -16.44 0.80
N ARG A 102 2.58 -15.87 0.18
CA ARG A 102 1.64 -14.99 0.86
C ARG A 102 0.88 -15.72 1.98
N TYR A 103 0.43 -16.95 1.75
CA TYR A 103 -0.22 -17.75 2.80
C TYR A 103 0.70 -18.00 3.98
N LEU A 104 1.95 -18.42 3.73
CA LEU A 104 2.94 -18.61 4.79
C LEU A 104 3.18 -17.32 5.58
N ALA A 105 3.38 -16.21 4.88
CA ALA A 105 3.61 -14.90 5.51
C ALA A 105 2.39 -14.42 6.30
N SER A 106 1.18 -14.63 5.80
CA SER A 106 -0.06 -14.30 6.51
C SER A 106 -0.26 -15.13 7.76
N LYS A 107 0.00 -16.44 7.69
CA LYS A 107 -0.05 -17.35 8.84
C LYS A 107 0.95 -16.90 9.93
N TYR A 108 2.21 -16.66 9.54
CA TYR A 108 3.23 -16.17 10.45
C TYR A 108 2.79 -14.86 11.12
N PHE A 109 2.23 -13.94 10.34
CA PHE A 109 1.77 -12.64 10.84
C PHE A 109 0.67 -12.80 11.89
N VAL A 110 -0.37 -13.59 11.59
CA VAL A 110 -1.48 -13.82 12.52
C VAL A 110 -0.98 -14.45 13.83
N GLU A 111 -0.20 -15.50 13.77
CA GLU A 111 0.32 -16.21 14.94
C GLU A 111 1.21 -15.32 15.83
N ASN A 112 2.00 -14.46 15.23
CA ASN A 112 3.01 -13.68 15.93
C ASN A 112 2.54 -12.31 16.40
N TYR A 113 1.68 -11.63 15.64
CA TYR A 113 1.35 -10.22 15.87
C TYR A 113 -0.12 -9.95 16.15
N VAL A 114 -1.05 -10.79 15.70
CA VAL A 114 -2.47 -10.61 16.02
C VAL A 114 -2.75 -11.17 17.40
N LYS A 115 -3.18 -10.30 18.31
CA LYS A 115 -3.45 -10.66 19.72
C LYS A 115 -4.86 -10.24 20.11
N GLN A 116 -5.54 -11.09 20.87
CA GLN A 116 -6.83 -10.77 21.46
C GLN A 116 -6.64 -9.73 22.59
N ILE A 117 -7.34 -8.60 22.49
CA ILE A 117 -7.30 -7.50 23.45
C ILE A 117 -8.50 -7.59 24.40
N SER A 118 -9.65 -8.02 23.89
CA SER A 118 -10.87 -8.34 24.64
C SER A 118 -11.63 -9.47 23.94
N PRO A 119 -12.73 -10.01 24.47
CA PRO A 119 -13.44 -11.15 23.85
C PRO A 119 -13.78 -11.01 22.38
N ASP A 120 -14.06 -9.80 21.93
CA ASP A 120 -14.49 -9.45 20.57
C ASP A 120 -13.56 -8.47 19.84
N MET A 121 -12.38 -8.17 20.40
CA MET A 121 -11.36 -7.30 19.80
C MET A 121 -10.01 -8.00 19.66
N TYR A 122 -9.43 -7.90 18.45
CA TYR A 122 -8.06 -8.29 18.14
C TYR A 122 -7.30 -7.06 17.64
N ALA A 123 -6.00 -7.00 17.91
CA ALA A 123 -5.14 -5.94 17.43
C ALA A 123 -3.79 -6.48 16.95
N VAL A 124 -3.11 -5.73 16.08
CA VAL A 124 -1.71 -5.97 15.76
C VAL A 124 -0.84 -5.37 16.83
N VAL A 125 -0.15 -6.23 17.58
CA VAL A 125 0.69 -5.86 18.73
C VAL A 125 2.16 -5.96 18.35
N SER A 126 2.86 -4.83 18.41
CA SER A 126 4.31 -4.74 18.23
C SER A 126 5.05 -5.32 19.43
N LYS A 127 6.11 -6.08 19.17
CA LYS A 127 6.94 -6.72 20.20
C LYS A 127 8.05 -5.76 20.66
N PRO A 128 8.25 -5.55 21.98
CA PRO A 128 9.31 -4.70 22.52
C PRO A 128 10.71 -5.08 22.02
N SER A 129 11.00 -6.37 21.93
CA SER A 129 12.29 -6.88 21.46
C SER A 129 12.63 -6.52 20.01
N GLU A 130 11.60 -6.32 19.16
CA GLU A 130 11.78 -6.03 17.73
C GLU A 130 11.76 -4.52 17.41
N GLU A 131 10.98 -3.73 18.16
CA GLU A 131 10.76 -2.30 17.88
C GLU A 131 11.31 -1.34 18.95
N LYS A 132 12.08 -1.84 19.92
CA LYS A 132 12.63 -1.04 21.04
C LYS A 132 11.56 -0.27 21.82
N LEU A 133 10.46 -0.95 22.13
CA LEU A 133 9.39 -0.42 22.95
C LEU A 133 9.60 -0.82 24.41
N GLU A 134 9.09 -0.04 25.33
CA GLU A 134 9.11 -0.34 26.75
C GLU A 134 8.18 -1.53 27.08
N TYR A 135 7.02 -1.59 26.42
CA TYR A 135 6.01 -2.64 26.58
C TYR A 135 5.30 -2.94 25.25
N PRO A 136 4.55 -4.06 25.17
CA PRO A 136 3.77 -4.37 23.97
C PRO A 136 2.74 -3.28 23.66
N GLN A 137 2.73 -2.82 22.44
CA GLN A 137 1.89 -1.72 21.94
C GLN A 137 1.09 -2.15 20.72
N ALA A 138 -0.22 -1.94 20.73
CA ALA A 138 -1.01 -2.03 19.51
C ALA A 138 -1.04 -0.65 18.82
N LYS A 139 -0.63 -0.64 17.54
CA LYS A 139 -0.68 0.53 16.67
C LYS A 139 -1.90 0.41 15.79
N VAL A 140 -2.79 1.41 15.82
CA VAL A 140 -4.05 1.34 15.08
C VAL A 140 -3.84 1.19 13.57
N GLY A 141 -2.84 1.88 13.02
CA GLY A 141 -2.47 1.74 11.60
C GLY A 141 -2.00 0.33 11.23
N GLY A 142 -1.22 -0.34 12.11
CA GLY A 142 -0.83 -1.73 11.91
C GLY A 142 -2.02 -2.69 11.84
N THR A 143 -3.07 -2.40 12.61
CA THR A 143 -4.34 -3.16 12.55
C THR A 143 -5.09 -2.87 11.26
N GLY A 144 -5.09 -1.60 10.79
CA GLY A 144 -5.63 -1.25 9.47
C GLY A 144 -4.92 -1.98 8.33
N LEU A 145 -3.57 -1.96 8.31
CA LEU A 145 -2.78 -2.70 7.32
C LEU A 145 -3.02 -4.21 7.36
N ALA A 146 -3.22 -4.77 8.55
CA ALA A 146 -3.58 -6.19 8.71
C ALA A 146 -4.92 -6.51 8.01
N LEU A 147 -5.92 -5.64 8.15
CA LEU A 147 -7.19 -5.80 7.44
C LEU A 147 -6.99 -5.79 5.92
N ILE A 148 -6.16 -4.88 5.39
CA ILE A 148 -5.84 -4.85 3.95
C ILE A 148 -5.22 -6.18 3.50
N GLY A 149 -4.21 -6.67 4.23
CA GLY A 149 -3.46 -7.87 3.84
C GLY A 149 -4.20 -9.19 4.06
N LEU A 150 -5.17 -9.23 5.01
CA LEU A 150 -5.81 -10.47 5.46
C LEU A 150 -7.24 -10.66 4.99
N SER A 151 -8.03 -9.58 4.75
CA SER A 151 -9.47 -9.72 4.41
C SER A 151 -9.69 -10.57 3.16
N ASN A 152 -8.83 -10.45 2.17
CA ASN A 152 -8.90 -11.24 0.95
C ASN A 152 -8.61 -12.74 1.13
N LEU A 153 -8.14 -13.17 2.29
CA LEU A 153 -7.95 -14.58 2.64
C LEU A 153 -9.24 -15.28 3.10
N TYR A 154 -10.25 -14.49 3.51
CA TYR A 154 -11.50 -15.05 4.01
C TYR A 154 -12.29 -15.81 2.93
N PRO A 155 -12.52 -15.29 1.72
CA PRO A 155 -13.17 -16.06 0.65
C PRO A 155 -12.39 -17.32 0.25
N GLU A 156 -11.10 -17.38 0.52
CA GLU A 156 -10.23 -18.53 0.26
C GLU A 156 -10.23 -19.56 1.41
N GLY A 157 -10.97 -19.30 2.50
CA GLY A 157 -11.03 -20.17 3.69
C GLY A 157 -9.70 -20.21 4.48
N LYS A 158 -8.84 -19.20 4.34
CA LYS A 158 -7.49 -19.15 4.95
C LYS A 158 -7.42 -18.32 6.23
N ILE A 159 -8.50 -17.64 6.61
CA ILE A 159 -8.62 -16.88 7.86
C ILE A 159 -10.06 -16.95 8.39
N ASP A 160 -10.21 -16.94 9.73
CA ASP A 160 -11.52 -16.86 10.38
C ASP A 160 -12.05 -15.42 10.36
N LEU A 161 -13.31 -15.26 9.97
CA LEU A 161 -14.01 -13.97 10.00
C LEU A 161 -14.04 -13.34 11.40
N LYS A 162 -14.03 -14.15 12.45
CA LYS A 162 -13.93 -13.67 13.85
C LYS A 162 -12.68 -12.84 14.08
N ILE A 163 -11.55 -13.24 13.49
CA ILE A 163 -10.28 -12.49 13.60
C ILE A 163 -10.42 -11.14 12.87
N LEU A 164 -10.95 -11.15 11.65
CA LEU A 164 -11.15 -9.92 10.86
C LEU A 164 -12.12 -8.95 11.55
N ARG A 165 -13.26 -9.44 12.02
CA ARG A 165 -14.22 -8.64 12.81
C ARG A 165 -13.58 -8.08 14.07
N GLY A 166 -12.78 -8.87 14.76
CA GLY A 166 -12.06 -8.43 15.95
C GLY A 166 -11.06 -7.31 15.68
N LEU A 167 -10.31 -7.40 14.56
CA LEU A 167 -9.42 -6.32 14.10
C LEU A 167 -10.23 -5.07 13.76
N GLY A 168 -11.34 -5.20 13.03
CA GLY A 168 -12.27 -4.11 12.74
C GLY A 168 -12.83 -3.47 14.01
N ASN A 169 -13.31 -4.26 14.97
CA ASN A 169 -13.83 -3.76 16.24
C ASN A 169 -12.79 -2.95 17.02
N PHE A 170 -11.52 -3.38 17.02
CA PHE A 170 -10.45 -2.61 17.65
C PHE A 170 -10.26 -1.25 16.96
N THR A 171 -10.28 -1.19 15.64
CA THR A 171 -10.14 0.10 14.94
C THR A 171 -11.31 1.04 15.21
N VAL A 172 -12.54 0.52 15.25
CA VAL A 172 -13.73 1.30 15.65
C VAL A 172 -13.60 1.81 17.09
N TYR A 173 -13.16 0.95 18.02
CA TYR A 173 -12.90 1.34 19.41
C TYR A 173 -11.88 2.47 19.54
N MET A 174 -10.88 2.51 18.65
CA MET A 174 -9.82 3.53 18.63
C MET A 174 -10.25 4.84 17.95
N GLN A 175 -11.41 4.89 17.26
CA GLN A 175 -11.88 6.11 16.63
C GLN A 175 -12.45 7.09 17.66
N LYS A 176 -12.11 8.37 17.49
CA LYS A 176 -12.65 9.48 18.29
C LYS A 176 -13.98 10.00 17.69
N PRO A 177 -14.76 10.75 18.47
CA PRO A 177 -16.03 11.32 17.99
C PRO A 177 -15.92 12.20 16.74
N ASP A 178 -14.79 12.88 16.55
CA ASP A 178 -14.52 13.74 15.38
C ASP A 178 -14.07 12.97 14.11
N GLY A 179 -13.81 11.68 14.22
CA GLY A 179 -13.33 10.82 13.13
C GLY A 179 -11.83 10.56 13.15
N SER A 180 -11.05 11.27 13.96
CA SER A 180 -9.64 10.97 14.19
C SER A 180 -9.47 9.68 15.02
N PHE A 181 -8.21 9.27 15.23
CA PHE A 181 -7.91 8.06 16.00
C PHE A 181 -6.92 8.32 17.11
N TYR A 182 -7.07 7.59 18.20
CA TYR A 182 -5.95 7.30 19.08
C TYR A 182 -4.95 6.44 18.30
N SER A 183 -3.70 6.88 18.21
CA SER A 183 -2.70 6.20 17.35
C SER A 183 -2.20 4.89 17.97
N LYS A 184 -2.17 4.79 19.29
CA LYS A 184 -1.62 3.65 20.02
C LYS A 184 -2.53 3.21 21.16
N TYR A 185 -2.37 1.92 21.51
CA TYR A 185 -2.98 1.31 22.68
C TYR A 185 -1.91 0.56 23.46
N ASN A 186 -1.76 0.91 24.72
CA ASN A 186 -0.81 0.30 25.65
C ASN A 186 -1.42 -0.97 26.22
N VAL A 187 -0.96 -2.12 25.77
CA VAL A 187 -1.61 -3.40 26.06
C VAL A 187 -1.62 -3.75 27.55
N PRO A 188 -0.52 -3.62 28.31
CA PRO A 188 -0.53 -3.95 29.74
C PRO A 188 -1.42 -3.02 30.57
N GLN A 189 -1.43 -1.72 30.27
CA GLN A 189 -2.22 -0.72 30.97
C GLN A 189 -3.68 -0.67 30.51
N ARG A 190 -3.99 -1.26 29.36
CA ARG A 190 -5.31 -1.18 28.70
C ARG A 190 -5.74 0.25 28.40
N GLU A 191 -4.81 1.11 27.99
CA GLU A 191 -5.02 2.54 27.79
C GLU A 191 -4.78 2.96 26.34
N LYS A 192 -5.65 3.86 25.85
CA LYS A 192 -5.45 4.58 24.58
C LYS A 192 -4.40 5.66 24.79
N ASP A 193 -3.45 5.77 23.87
CA ASP A 193 -2.37 6.75 23.92
C ASP A 193 -2.50 7.74 22.76
N ASP A 194 -2.63 9.03 23.10
CA ASP A 194 -2.80 10.15 22.19
C ASP A 194 -1.54 11.04 22.07
N LYS A 195 -0.46 10.68 22.74
CA LYS A 195 0.79 11.46 22.73
C LYS A 195 1.49 11.47 21.37
N PHE A 196 1.17 10.49 20.53
CA PHE A 196 1.71 10.36 19.16
C PHE A 196 0.57 10.38 18.15
N VAL A 197 0.60 11.33 17.23
CA VAL A 197 -0.33 11.42 16.10
C VAL A 197 0.40 11.01 14.83
N SER A 198 -0.07 9.93 14.22
CA SER A 198 0.48 9.46 12.94
C SER A 198 -0.21 10.12 11.77
N LEU A 199 0.59 10.57 10.79
CA LEU A 199 0.07 11.04 9.51
C LEU A 199 -0.73 9.96 8.76
N TYR A 200 -0.27 8.71 8.81
CA TYR A 200 -0.74 7.62 7.94
C TYR A 200 -1.81 6.73 8.56
N TYR A 201 -1.83 6.58 9.90
CA TYR A 201 -2.70 5.60 10.55
C TYR A 201 -4.20 5.79 10.23
N PRO A 202 -4.76 7.02 10.15
CA PRO A 202 -6.15 7.18 9.78
C PRO A 202 -6.46 6.65 8.36
N GLY A 203 -5.58 6.91 7.39
CA GLY A 203 -5.70 6.39 6.03
C GLY A 203 -5.55 4.86 5.96
N GLU A 204 -4.57 4.29 6.68
CA GLU A 204 -4.36 2.83 6.80
C GLU A 204 -5.60 2.13 7.37
N VAL A 205 -6.20 2.69 8.42
CA VAL A 205 -7.42 2.16 9.02
C VAL A 205 -8.61 2.27 8.07
N ALA A 206 -8.83 3.46 7.48
CA ALA A 206 -9.94 3.66 6.55
C ALA A 206 -9.86 2.68 5.36
N TYR A 207 -8.67 2.48 4.82
CA TYR A 207 -8.45 1.54 3.72
C TYR A 207 -8.69 0.10 4.15
N GLY A 208 -8.18 -0.30 5.33
CA GLY A 208 -8.38 -1.64 5.87
C GLY A 208 -9.84 -1.99 6.15
N LEU A 209 -10.60 -1.03 6.69
CA LEU A 209 -12.03 -1.22 6.94
C LEU A 209 -12.85 -1.38 5.65
N LEU A 210 -12.45 -0.73 4.55
CA LEU A 210 -13.10 -0.92 3.25
C LEU A 210 -12.79 -2.31 2.67
N PHE A 211 -11.61 -2.88 2.92
CA PHE A 211 -11.33 -4.29 2.58
C PHE A 211 -12.14 -5.26 3.45
N LEU A 212 -12.33 -4.94 4.72
CA LEU A 212 -13.20 -5.76 5.58
C LEU A 212 -14.65 -5.69 5.11
N TYR A 213 -15.13 -4.49 4.73
CA TYR A 213 -16.48 -4.28 4.25
C TYR A 213 -16.81 -5.12 2.99
N GLU A 214 -15.85 -5.36 2.11
CA GLU A 214 -16.04 -6.22 0.93
C GLU A 214 -16.37 -7.68 1.27
N VAL A 215 -15.85 -8.19 2.38
CA VAL A 215 -16.04 -9.60 2.79
C VAL A 215 -17.02 -9.77 3.95
N ASP A 216 -17.31 -8.71 4.65
CA ASP A 216 -18.26 -8.62 5.79
C ASP A 216 -18.98 -7.27 5.73
N PRO A 217 -20.10 -7.14 4.97
CA PRO A 217 -20.74 -5.87 4.65
C PRO A 217 -21.53 -5.28 5.83
N ASP A 218 -20.91 -5.14 7.00
CA ASP A 218 -21.44 -4.43 8.15
C ASP A 218 -21.20 -2.91 7.98
N LYS A 219 -22.27 -2.12 7.98
CA LYS A 219 -22.24 -0.67 7.80
C LYS A 219 -21.28 0.06 8.73
N LYS A 220 -21.01 -0.48 9.92
CA LYS A 220 -20.07 0.16 10.87
C LYS A 220 -18.65 0.30 10.29
N TRP A 221 -18.19 -0.65 9.44
CA TRP A 221 -16.88 -0.57 8.78
C TRP A 221 -16.85 0.59 7.80
N LEU A 222 -17.86 0.70 6.96
CA LEU A 222 -18.00 1.77 5.98
C LEU A 222 -18.12 3.14 6.64
N GLU A 223 -18.98 3.28 7.65
CA GLU A 223 -19.17 4.56 8.35
C GLU A 223 -17.93 5.01 9.11
N THR A 224 -17.20 4.09 9.75
CA THR A 224 -15.93 4.41 10.42
C THR A 224 -14.88 4.89 9.42
N SER A 225 -14.78 4.24 8.25
CA SER A 225 -13.89 4.63 7.17
C SER A 225 -14.24 6.01 6.61
N LYS A 226 -15.52 6.24 6.27
CA LYS A 226 -16.02 7.55 5.79
C LYS A 226 -15.66 8.67 6.76
N LYS A 227 -15.98 8.46 8.04
CA LYS A 227 -15.75 9.45 9.09
C LYS A 227 -14.27 9.83 9.20
N ALA A 228 -13.36 8.84 9.08
CA ALA A 228 -11.93 9.08 9.07
C ALA A 228 -11.48 9.92 7.87
N LEU A 229 -11.93 9.60 6.68
CA LEU A 229 -11.55 10.31 5.45
C LEU A 229 -12.11 11.73 5.42
N LEU A 230 -13.34 11.93 5.86
CA LEU A 230 -13.97 13.25 5.98
C LEU A 230 -13.25 14.11 7.03
N TYR A 231 -12.84 13.52 8.18
CA TYR A 231 -12.00 14.20 9.15
C TYR A 231 -10.68 14.69 8.54
N LEU A 232 -9.96 13.81 7.81
CA LEU A 232 -8.70 14.17 7.16
C LEU A 232 -8.89 15.30 6.14
N ALA A 233 -9.92 15.22 5.30
CA ALA A 233 -10.21 16.24 4.31
C ALA A 233 -10.57 17.59 4.95
N ASN A 234 -11.44 17.59 5.97
CA ASN A 234 -11.83 18.82 6.67
C ASN A 234 -10.66 19.45 7.43
N SER A 235 -9.84 18.67 8.13
CA SER A 235 -8.71 19.18 8.91
C SER A 235 -7.58 19.75 8.05
N ARG A 236 -7.53 19.37 6.76
CA ARG A 236 -6.46 19.76 5.82
C ARG A 236 -6.90 20.76 4.76
N LYS A 237 -8.21 21.04 4.60
CA LYS A 237 -8.75 21.89 3.51
C LYS A 237 -8.14 23.29 3.43
N ASP A 238 -7.82 23.88 4.57
CA ASP A 238 -7.30 25.23 4.66
C ASP A 238 -5.75 25.28 4.70
N ALA A 239 -5.07 24.14 4.62
CA ALA A 239 -3.61 24.06 4.64
C ALA A 239 -2.94 24.54 3.33
N GLY A 240 -3.71 24.85 2.30
CA GLY A 240 -3.20 25.24 0.99
C GLY A 240 -2.25 24.19 0.40
N LEU A 241 -1.05 24.59 0.00
CA LEU A 241 -0.01 23.69 -0.50
C LEU A 241 0.92 23.17 0.62
N ASN A 242 0.59 23.38 1.90
CA ASN A 242 1.36 22.82 3.02
C ASN A 242 0.74 21.53 3.57
N VAL A 243 -0.09 20.86 2.78
CA VAL A 243 -0.70 19.57 3.14
C VAL A 243 0.33 18.46 3.07
N PRO A 244 0.51 17.64 4.11
CA PRO A 244 1.41 16.51 4.04
C PRO A 244 0.85 15.42 3.11
N PHE A 245 1.70 14.88 2.22
CA PHE A 245 1.27 13.85 1.27
C PHE A 245 0.98 12.53 1.98
N ASP A 246 -0.25 12.08 1.89
CA ASP A 246 -0.78 10.89 2.57
C ASP A 246 -1.36 9.91 1.55
N HIS A 247 -0.51 9.00 1.06
CA HIS A 247 -0.90 8.01 0.06
C HIS A 247 -1.95 7.02 0.56
N TRP A 248 -1.93 6.64 1.86
CA TRP A 248 -2.94 5.73 2.41
C TRP A 248 -4.33 6.35 2.42
N ALA A 249 -4.43 7.63 2.77
CA ALA A 249 -5.70 8.36 2.67
C ALA A 249 -6.20 8.42 1.21
N MET A 250 -5.31 8.58 0.24
CA MET A 250 -5.67 8.59 -1.19
C MET A 250 -6.14 7.22 -1.68
N LEU A 251 -5.43 6.15 -1.32
CA LEU A 251 -5.84 4.77 -1.61
C LEU A 251 -7.21 4.44 -1.01
N ALA A 252 -7.44 4.88 0.24
CA ALA A 252 -8.73 4.70 0.90
C ALA A 252 -9.85 5.52 0.25
N THR A 253 -9.57 6.76 -0.17
CA THR A 253 -10.55 7.61 -0.87
C THR A 253 -10.94 7.00 -2.22
N LYS A 254 -9.96 6.52 -3.01
CA LYS A 254 -10.24 5.78 -4.25
C LYS A 254 -11.14 4.58 -3.98
N LYS A 255 -10.78 3.73 -3.02
CA LYS A 255 -11.57 2.53 -2.70
C LYS A 255 -12.97 2.88 -2.20
N LEU A 256 -13.14 3.96 -1.43
CA LEU A 256 -14.45 4.43 -1.00
C LEU A 256 -15.32 4.86 -2.19
N PHE A 257 -14.74 5.57 -3.18
CA PHE A 257 -15.46 5.96 -4.39
C PHE A 257 -15.87 4.74 -5.24
N GLU A 258 -15.08 3.69 -5.23
CA GLU A 258 -15.36 2.43 -5.92
C GLU A 258 -16.35 1.51 -5.16
N THR A 259 -16.60 1.79 -3.87
CA THR A 259 -17.50 1.00 -3.05
C THR A 259 -18.96 1.30 -3.43
N PRO A 260 -19.75 0.31 -3.89
CA PRO A 260 -21.17 0.51 -4.16
C PRO A 260 -21.90 1.00 -2.91
N ASP A 261 -22.90 1.85 -3.11
CA ASP A 261 -23.77 2.36 -2.03
C ASP A 261 -23.00 2.91 -0.83
N ASN A 262 -21.88 3.60 -1.09
CA ASN A 262 -20.98 4.15 -0.06
C ASN A 262 -21.64 5.23 0.81
N GLY A 263 -22.82 5.74 0.44
CA GLY A 263 -23.60 6.70 1.21
C GLY A 263 -22.94 8.08 1.35
N LEU A 264 -22.06 8.47 0.43
CA LEU A 264 -21.51 9.83 0.37
C LEU A 264 -22.56 10.78 -0.23
N THR A 265 -22.72 11.96 0.40
CA THR A 265 -23.44 13.07 -0.26
C THR A 265 -22.53 13.69 -1.34
N GLU A 266 -23.11 14.47 -2.25
CA GLU A 266 -22.32 15.17 -3.28
C GLU A 266 -21.32 16.16 -2.66
N GLU A 267 -21.67 16.83 -1.56
CA GLU A 267 -20.75 17.73 -0.85
C GLU A 267 -19.57 16.95 -0.25
N GLN A 268 -19.82 15.80 0.32
CA GLN A 268 -18.77 14.93 0.87
C GLN A 268 -17.85 14.39 -0.23
N LYS A 269 -18.41 14.00 -1.36
CA LYS A 269 -17.66 13.54 -2.53
C LYS A 269 -16.75 14.66 -3.07
N VAL A 270 -17.30 15.86 -3.26
CA VAL A 270 -16.53 17.03 -3.70
C VAL A 270 -15.43 17.39 -2.71
N LEU A 271 -15.68 17.31 -1.40
CA LEU A 271 -14.68 17.56 -0.37
C LEU A 271 -13.51 16.58 -0.47
N LEU A 272 -13.79 15.28 -0.61
CA LEU A 272 -12.76 14.24 -0.74
C LEU A 272 -11.98 14.37 -2.06
N GLN A 273 -12.66 14.74 -3.15
CA GLN A 273 -12.04 15.00 -4.44
C GLN A 273 -11.07 16.18 -4.36
N LYS A 274 -11.50 17.32 -3.77
CA LYS A 274 -10.64 18.49 -3.55
C LYS A 274 -9.42 18.15 -2.68
N HIS A 275 -9.59 17.34 -1.65
CA HIS A 275 -8.48 16.90 -0.81
C HIS A 275 -7.45 16.07 -1.62
N ALA A 276 -7.91 15.20 -2.52
CA ALA A 276 -7.03 14.44 -3.40
C ALA A 276 -6.29 15.37 -4.39
N GLU A 277 -6.98 16.30 -5.02
CA GLU A 277 -6.40 17.30 -5.92
C GLU A 277 -5.39 18.22 -5.23
N GLN A 278 -5.66 18.62 -3.97
CA GLN A 278 -4.75 19.40 -3.14
C GLN A 278 -3.41 18.67 -2.94
N MET A 279 -3.44 17.37 -2.65
CA MET A 279 -2.22 16.56 -2.50
C MET A 279 -1.44 16.43 -3.79
N ALA A 280 -2.12 16.24 -4.93
CA ALA A 280 -1.46 16.21 -6.24
C ALA A 280 -0.78 17.55 -6.56
N ASN A 281 -1.49 18.66 -6.34
CA ASN A 281 -0.96 20.01 -6.59
C ASN A 281 0.23 20.35 -5.66
N TYR A 282 0.30 19.77 -4.47
CA TYR A 282 1.44 19.91 -3.58
C TYR A 282 2.67 19.13 -4.07
N ILE A 283 2.49 17.88 -4.53
CA ILE A 283 3.63 16.99 -4.81
C ILE A 283 4.16 17.10 -6.25
N LEU A 284 3.30 17.29 -7.25
CA LEU A 284 3.69 17.32 -8.66
C LEU A 284 4.77 18.35 -8.98
N PRO A 285 4.73 19.62 -8.47
CA PRO A 285 5.77 20.60 -8.74
C PRO A 285 7.14 20.25 -8.18
N LYS A 286 7.21 19.31 -7.23
CA LYS A 286 8.46 18.87 -6.59
C LYS A 286 9.19 17.79 -7.38
N GLN A 287 8.62 17.29 -8.47
CA GLN A 287 9.26 16.28 -9.29
C GLN A 287 10.41 16.89 -10.12
N ILE A 288 11.55 16.20 -10.12
CA ILE A 288 12.71 16.58 -10.91
C ILE A 288 12.43 16.18 -12.38
N THR A 289 12.27 17.16 -13.25
CA THR A 289 11.92 16.94 -14.67
C THR A 289 13.05 17.26 -15.65
N ASP A 290 14.11 17.94 -15.19
CA ASP A 290 15.27 18.30 -16.03
C ASP A 290 15.94 17.04 -16.62
N LYS A 291 16.11 17.05 -17.95
CA LYS A 291 16.69 15.93 -18.71
C LYS A 291 18.18 15.66 -18.36
N GLY A 292 18.92 16.69 -17.97
CA GLY A 292 20.32 16.57 -17.57
C GLY A 292 20.53 16.07 -16.13
N ASN A 293 19.48 16.03 -15.32
CA ASN A 293 19.60 15.66 -13.91
C ASN A 293 19.60 14.14 -13.73
N THR A 294 20.62 13.61 -13.04
CA THR A 294 20.75 12.19 -12.69
C THR A 294 19.52 11.65 -11.94
N TYR A 295 18.87 12.49 -11.16
CA TYR A 295 17.68 12.13 -10.36
C TYR A 295 16.35 12.47 -11.04
N ARG A 296 16.35 12.70 -12.35
CA ARG A 296 15.13 12.95 -13.11
C ARG A 296 14.11 11.84 -12.86
N GLY A 297 12.89 12.22 -12.48
CA GLY A 297 11.80 11.33 -12.08
C GLY A 297 11.67 11.16 -10.56
N GLY A 298 12.73 11.48 -9.78
CA GLY A 298 12.64 11.61 -8.34
C GLY A 298 11.98 12.93 -7.90
N PHE A 299 11.96 13.19 -6.59
CA PHE A 299 11.40 14.43 -6.03
C PHE A 299 12.48 15.20 -5.28
N VAL A 300 12.44 16.54 -5.36
CA VAL A 300 13.54 17.46 -4.96
C VAL A 300 14.03 17.22 -3.54
N GLU A 301 13.15 16.97 -2.59
CA GLU A 301 13.50 16.83 -1.18
C GLU A 301 13.81 15.38 -0.79
N ASN A 302 13.65 14.43 -1.71
CA ASN A 302 13.69 13.04 -1.33
C ASN A 302 14.00 12.10 -2.50
N VAL A 303 15.21 11.58 -2.52
CA VAL A 303 15.63 10.53 -3.46
C VAL A 303 15.55 9.12 -2.86
N ARG A 304 14.85 8.98 -1.73
CA ARG A 304 14.55 7.67 -1.14
C ARG A 304 13.56 6.92 -2.00
N LEU A 305 13.96 5.75 -2.47
CA LEU A 305 13.18 4.98 -3.44
C LEU A 305 11.82 4.55 -2.88
N CYS A 306 11.77 4.19 -1.59
CA CYS A 306 10.51 3.89 -0.89
C CYS A 306 9.53 5.08 -0.92
N SER A 307 10.01 6.29 -0.64
CA SER A 307 9.16 7.49 -0.62
C SER A 307 8.63 7.83 -2.01
N ILE A 308 9.41 7.59 -3.06
CA ILE A 308 8.93 7.76 -4.43
C ILE A 308 7.85 6.72 -4.76
N GLY A 309 8.04 5.46 -4.31
CA GLY A 309 7.00 4.44 -4.40
C GLY A 309 5.68 4.88 -3.75
N THR A 310 5.73 5.39 -2.50
CA THR A 310 4.52 5.87 -1.80
C THR A 310 3.87 7.07 -2.49
N ILE A 311 4.68 8.01 -3.05
CA ILE A 311 4.14 9.13 -3.83
C ILE A 311 3.42 8.61 -5.08
N MET A 312 4.00 7.64 -5.78
CA MET A 312 3.38 7.06 -6.97
C MET A 312 2.09 6.30 -6.64
N GLU A 313 2.05 5.51 -5.55
CA GLU A 313 0.81 4.87 -5.07
C GLU A 313 -0.31 5.91 -4.85
N GLY A 314 0.01 7.02 -4.18
CA GLY A 314 -0.93 8.10 -3.95
C GLY A 314 -1.37 8.80 -5.24
N LEU A 315 -0.45 9.07 -6.17
CA LEU A 315 -0.77 9.68 -7.46
C LEU A 315 -1.67 8.78 -8.33
N VAL A 316 -1.44 7.46 -8.33
CA VAL A 316 -2.35 6.50 -8.99
C VAL A 316 -3.75 6.61 -8.38
N ALA A 317 -3.87 6.63 -7.06
CA ALA A 317 -5.17 6.76 -6.41
C ALA A 317 -5.86 8.09 -6.77
N ILE A 318 -5.12 9.21 -6.74
CA ILE A 318 -5.64 10.53 -7.09
C ILE A 318 -6.11 10.59 -8.56
N TYR A 319 -5.43 9.90 -9.48
CA TYR A 319 -5.84 9.81 -10.87
C TYR A 319 -7.29 9.30 -11.02
N TYR A 320 -7.71 8.36 -10.19
CA TYR A 320 -9.08 7.84 -10.18
C TYR A 320 -10.05 8.71 -9.37
N CYS A 321 -9.56 9.55 -8.44
CA CYS A 321 -10.40 10.41 -7.60
C CYS A 321 -10.75 11.76 -8.25
N THR A 322 -10.02 12.23 -9.25
CA THR A 322 -10.25 13.52 -9.90
C THR A 322 -10.93 13.39 -11.24
N ASP A 323 -11.75 14.38 -11.61
CA ASP A 323 -12.33 14.52 -12.95
C ASP A 323 -11.55 15.54 -13.83
N ASP A 324 -10.57 16.26 -13.25
CA ASP A 324 -9.73 17.22 -13.98
C ASP A 324 -8.78 16.50 -14.96
N LYS A 325 -9.11 16.57 -16.26
CA LYS A 325 -8.34 15.97 -17.33
C LYS A 325 -6.89 16.47 -17.39
N LYS A 326 -6.67 17.78 -17.13
CA LYS A 326 -5.31 18.35 -17.15
C LYS A 326 -4.48 17.83 -15.98
N LEU A 327 -5.11 17.67 -14.81
CA LEU A 327 -4.45 17.06 -13.66
C LEU A 327 -4.11 15.59 -13.93
N LYS A 328 -5.04 14.82 -14.51
CA LYS A 328 -4.78 13.43 -14.92
C LYS A 328 -3.58 13.30 -15.85
N GLU A 329 -3.47 14.20 -16.85
CA GLU A 329 -2.31 14.21 -17.76
C GLU A 329 -0.99 14.51 -17.03
N LYS A 330 -0.98 15.47 -16.11
CA LYS A 330 0.20 15.77 -15.27
C LYS A 330 0.59 14.57 -14.41
N ILE A 331 -0.38 13.92 -13.79
CA ILE A 331 -0.17 12.71 -12.96
C ILE A 331 0.46 11.60 -13.81
N LEU A 332 -0.06 11.32 -15.01
CA LEU A 332 0.49 10.30 -15.90
C LEU A 332 1.94 10.58 -16.29
N LYS A 333 2.26 11.83 -16.64
CA LYS A 333 3.64 12.24 -16.93
C LYS A 333 4.56 12.01 -15.73
N ALA A 334 4.07 12.34 -14.52
CA ALA A 334 4.83 12.13 -13.30
C ALA A 334 5.04 10.65 -12.97
N LEU A 335 4.00 9.82 -13.14
CA LEU A 335 4.08 8.37 -12.95
C LEU A 335 5.07 7.71 -13.92
N ASN A 336 5.06 8.14 -15.18
CA ASN A 336 6.01 7.65 -16.20
C ASN A 336 7.46 7.97 -15.80
N LEU A 337 7.76 9.22 -15.45
CA LEU A 337 9.08 9.63 -15.01
C LEU A 337 9.52 8.92 -13.71
N GLY A 338 8.60 8.75 -12.75
CA GLY A 338 8.86 8.03 -11.50
C GLY A 338 9.15 6.54 -11.75
N THR A 339 8.44 5.92 -12.68
CA THR A 339 8.68 4.52 -13.09
C THR A 339 10.07 4.35 -13.69
N ASP A 340 10.46 5.22 -14.61
CA ASP A 340 11.80 5.21 -15.20
C ASP A 340 12.87 5.41 -14.14
N PHE A 341 12.65 6.34 -13.21
CA PHE A 341 13.59 6.59 -12.11
C PHE A 341 13.76 5.36 -11.22
N LEU A 342 12.67 4.80 -10.70
CA LEU A 342 12.72 3.64 -9.82
C LEU A 342 13.33 2.41 -10.51
N SER A 343 12.99 2.18 -11.78
CA SER A 343 13.55 1.07 -12.57
C SER A 343 15.07 1.20 -12.74
N ARG A 344 15.60 2.42 -12.94
CA ARG A 344 17.05 2.67 -13.03
C ARG A 344 17.79 2.31 -11.74
N PHE A 345 17.15 2.50 -10.59
CA PHE A 345 17.75 2.27 -9.27
C PHE A 345 17.39 0.93 -8.64
N GLN A 346 16.59 0.10 -9.28
CA GLN A 346 16.39 -1.30 -8.88
C GLN A 346 17.66 -2.11 -9.08
N VAL A 347 17.95 -3.06 -8.18
CA VAL A 347 19.03 -4.03 -8.33
C VAL A 347 18.65 -5.02 -9.45
N LYS A 348 19.47 -5.10 -10.49
CA LYS A 348 19.15 -5.90 -11.68
C LYS A 348 19.68 -7.32 -11.61
N ASP A 349 20.80 -7.52 -10.93
CA ASP A 349 21.60 -8.75 -10.99
C ASP A 349 21.98 -9.29 -9.61
N GLY A 350 22.50 -10.51 -9.55
CA GLY A 350 23.03 -11.16 -8.37
C GLY A 350 21.93 -11.66 -7.41
N GLU A 351 22.32 -12.01 -6.19
CA GLU A 351 21.44 -12.57 -5.18
C GLU A 351 20.33 -11.62 -4.73
N ARG A 352 20.54 -10.31 -4.85
CA ARG A 352 19.63 -9.26 -4.41
C ARG A 352 18.83 -8.65 -5.57
N ARG A 353 18.86 -9.31 -6.75
CA ARG A 353 18.08 -8.83 -7.92
C ARG A 353 16.61 -8.62 -7.56
N GLY A 354 16.06 -7.52 -8.04
CA GLY A 354 14.69 -7.07 -7.74
C GLY A 354 14.57 -6.21 -6.49
N GLY A 355 15.62 -6.17 -5.67
CA GLY A 355 15.65 -5.34 -4.47
C GLY A 355 15.60 -3.84 -4.78
N ILE A 356 15.00 -3.09 -3.88
CA ILE A 356 14.92 -1.62 -3.92
C ILE A 356 15.71 -1.07 -2.74
N PRO A 357 16.91 -0.49 -2.98
CA PRO A 357 17.73 0.11 -1.93
C PRO A 357 17.08 1.32 -1.26
N THR A 358 17.67 1.83 -0.19
CA THR A 358 17.10 2.93 0.60
C THR A 358 16.97 4.20 -0.23
N ASP A 359 17.99 4.56 -0.99
CA ASP A 359 18.00 5.76 -1.82
C ASP A 359 18.82 5.59 -3.11
N ALA A 360 18.68 6.54 -4.02
CA ALA A 360 19.35 6.51 -5.31
C ALA A 360 20.89 6.65 -5.22
N TYR A 361 21.44 7.10 -4.09
CA TYR A 361 22.89 7.27 -3.92
C TYR A 361 23.65 5.95 -3.95
N TRP A 362 22.98 4.81 -3.78
CA TRP A 362 23.64 3.51 -3.77
C TRP A 362 24.46 3.19 -5.04
N LYS A 363 24.09 3.81 -6.17
CA LYS A 363 24.84 3.68 -7.46
C LYS A 363 25.99 4.66 -7.62
N LEU A 364 26.16 5.61 -6.73
CA LEU A 364 27.25 6.56 -6.80
C LEU A 364 28.55 5.96 -6.23
N SER A 365 29.69 6.42 -6.73
CA SER A 365 31.01 5.93 -6.32
C SER A 365 31.27 6.06 -4.81
N ASN A 366 30.69 7.08 -4.17
CA ASN A 366 30.82 7.35 -2.73
C ASN A 366 29.61 6.82 -1.91
N SER A 367 28.86 5.84 -2.45
CA SER A 367 27.72 5.28 -1.74
C SER A 367 28.18 4.60 -0.44
N ASN A 368 27.46 4.88 0.65
CA ASN A 368 27.69 4.23 1.93
C ASN A 368 26.77 3.03 2.13
N ASP A 369 27.04 2.21 3.15
CA ASP A 369 26.27 1.00 3.41
C ASP A 369 24.79 1.27 3.73
N LYS A 370 24.43 2.47 4.23
CA LYS A 370 23.06 2.85 4.53
C LYS A 370 22.23 3.05 3.25
N SER A 371 22.85 3.63 2.20
CA SER A 371 22.17 3.80 0.91
C SER A 371 21.89 2.46 0.23
N LYS A 372 22.73 1.45 0.48
CA LYS A 372 22.64 0.09 -0.09
C LYS A 372 21.71 -0.84 0.66
N VAL A 373 21.15 -0.42 1.80
CA VAL A 373 20.18 -1.24 2.55
C VAL A 373 18.91 -1.44 1.74
N ILE A 374 18.50 -2.69 1.59
CA ILE A 374 17.20 -3.06 1.02
C ILE A 374 16.32 -3.49 2.18
N ARG A 375 15.28 -2.74 2.46
CA ARG A 375 14.26 -3.11 3.45
C ARG A 375 13.01 -3.59 2.71
N ILE A 376 12.31 -4.56 3.28
CA ILE A 376 11.19 -5.22 2.60
C ILE A 376 10.09 -4.23 2.15
N ASP A 377 9.82 -3.19 2.94
CA ASP A 377 8.83 -2.16 2.58
C ASP A 377 9.28 -1.23 1.44
N ASN A 378 10.59 -1.09 1.19
CA ASN A 378 11.05 -0.37 0.01
C ASN A 378 10.58 -1.09 -1.28
N VAL A 379 10.67 -2.42 -1.29
CA VAL A 379 10.22 -3.24 -2.43
C VAL A 379 8.70 -3.24 -2.52
N GLN A 380 8.02 -3.38 -1.38
CA GLN A 380 6.56 -3.41 -1.28
C GLN A 380 5.93 -2.16 -1.92
N HIS A 381 6.33 -0.94 -1.51
CA HIS A 381 5.74 0.30 -2.01
C HIS A 381 6.01 0.53 -3.50
N VAL A 382 7.22 0.24 -3.96
CA VAL A 382 7.57 0.37 -5.38
C VAL A 382 6.79 -0.63 -6.22
N LEU A 383 6.69 -1.88 -5.76
CA LEU A 383 5.94 -2.92 -6.46
C LEU A 383 4.44 -2.59 -6.55
N SER A 384 3.82 -2.15 -5.44
CA SER A 384 2.42 -1.71 -5.43
C SER A 384 2.17 -0.57 -6.41
N ALA A 385 3.09 0.42 -6.44
CA ALA A 385 3.00 1.55 -7.36
C ALA A 385 3.07 1.10 -8.83
N TRP A 386 4.00 0.21 -9.17
CA TRP A 386 4.15 -0.29 -10.53
C TRP A 386 2.97 -1.13 -11.01
N ILE A 387 2.46 -2.03 -10.15
CA ILE A 387 1.28 -2.86 -10.46
C ILE A 387 0.06 -1.98 -10.72
N THR A 388 -0.20 -1.01 -9.84
CA THR A 388 -1.38 -0.15 -9.97
C THR A 388 -1.24 0.87 -11.10
N TYR A 389 -0.04 1.35 -11.40
CA TYR A 389 0.22 2.18 -12.58
C TYR A 389 0.03 1.39 -13.88
N GLY A 390 0.50 0.15 -13.94
CA GLY A 390 0.30 -0.74 -15.09
C GLY A 390 -1.17 -0.92 -15.45
N GLN A 391 -2.08 -0.93 -14.47
CA GLN A 391 -3.53 -1.01 -14.69
C GLN A 391 -4.06 0.22 -15.45
N ILE A 392 -3.62 1.45 -15.09
CA ILE A 392 -4.02 2.66 -15.82
C ILE A 392 -3.59 2.59 -17.29
N SER A 393 -2.41 2.04 -17.55
CA SER A 393 -1.90 1.92 -18.92
C SER A 393 -2.70 0.90 -19.75
N ALA A 394 -3.15 -0.19 -19.12
CA ALA A 394 -3.97 -1.20 -19.78
C ALA A 394 -5.41 -0.75 -20.08
N GLU A 395 -5.99 0.13 -19.26
CA GLU A 395 -7.34 0.68 -19.47
C GLU A 395 -7.41 1.67 -20.66
N LYS A 396 -6.26 2.15 -21.17
CA LYS A 396 -6.17 3.13 -22.25
C LYS A 396 -5.89 2.50 -23.62
N GLU A 397 -5.48 1.23 -23.64
CA GLU A 397 -5.28 0.42 -24.86
C GLU A 397 -6.59 -0.29 -25.28
#